data_a2ba991ce57dfd99cd53a93f9dfed866
#
_entry.id   a2ba991ce57dfd99cd53a93f9dfed866
#
_cell.length_a   1.000
_cell.length_b   1.000
_cell.length_c   1.000
_cell.angle_alpha   90.00
_cell.angle_beta   90.00
_cell.angle_gamma   90.00
#
_symmetry.space_group_name_H-M   'P 1'
#
loop_
_entity.id
_entity.type
_entity.pdbx_description
1 polymer ?
#
loop_
_entity_poly.entity_id
_entity_poly.type
_entity_poly.pdbx_seq_one_letter_code
_entity_poly.pdbx_strand_id
1 'polypeptide(L)'
;MGSAAASPPPSGKLTQDELKRVAAHRAVEFVEPGMTLGLGTGSTAAHALDRLGDLLRAGALPGVAGVPTSLKTEAHASAVGIPLLPLDAASGARIALSIDGADEVDPDLNLVKGRGGSLLREKMIEGAGERFVVIVDESKLVPRLGCTGAIPVEVIPFGAPHTLGLIRNLFDGLPGFHARLRTVPKTKGDDGSEQPFVTDNGNYIVEMFFEDGIRGDLRNISDRLLRITGVVEHGMFLGMATTVIVANLDGTVAVMGRKK
;
A
#
# COMPACT_ATOMS: atom_id res chain seq x y z
N MET A 1 -1.80 4.13 -52.39
CA MET A 1 -1.38 4.46 -51.02
C MET A 1 -2.61 4.41 -50.14
N GLY A 2 -2.84 3.26 -49.52
CA GLY A 2 -4.01 3.02 -48.62
C GLY A 2 -3.61 3.32 -47.20
N SER A 3 -4.23 4.33 -46.59
CA SER A 3 -4.13 4.62 -45.17
C SER A 3 -4.88 3.53 -44.42
N ALA A 4 -4.17 2.69 -43.69
CA ALA A 4 -4.78 1.77 -42.74
C ALA A 4 -5.27 2.58 -41.52
N ALA A 5 -6.57 2.78 -41.41
CA ALA A 5 -7.20 3.33 -40.23
C ALA A 5 -7.04 2.32 -39.08
N ALA A 6 -6.42 2.75 -37.98
CA ALA A 6 -6.36 1.97 -36.76
C ALA A 6 -7.78 1.69 -36.25
N SER A 7 -8.07 0.43 -35.96
CA SER A 7 -9.35 0.01 -35.37
C SER A 7 -9.53 0.70 -34.03
N PRO A 8 -10.75 1.20 -33.70
CA PRO A 8 -11.03 1.75 -32.39
C PRO A 8 -10.90 0.65 -31.31
N PRO A 9 -10.47 1.00 -30.10
CA PRO A 9 -10.39 0.04 -29.01
C PRO A 9 -11.79 -0.54 -28.70
N PRO A 10 -11.87 -1.79 -28.20
CA PRO A 10 -13.15 -2.42 -27.89
C PRO A 10 -13.88 -1.62 -26.80
N SER A 11 -15.15 -1.31 -27.03
CA SER A 11 -16.05 -0.55 -26.14
C SER A 11 -16.53 -1.41 -24.94
N GLY A 12 -15.62 -1.95 -24.15
CA GLY A 12 -15.91 -2.67 -22.92
C GLY A 12 -15.22 -1.99 -21.74
N LYS A 13 -15.91 -1.87 -20.60
CA LYS A 13 -15.29 -1.44 -19.35
C LYS A 13 -14.17 -2.41 -19.01
N LEU A 14 -12.98 -1.89 -18.63
CA LEU A 14 -11.86 -2.70 -18.18
C LEU A 14 -12.20 -3.45 -16.90
N THR A 15 -11.71 -4.66 -16.78
CA THR A 15 -11.78 -5.42 -15.52
C THR A 15 -10.89 -4.77 -14.47
N GLN A 16 -11.15 -5.05 -13.19
CA GLN A 16 -10.33 -4.51 -12.08
C GLN A 16 -8.85 -4.89 -12.22
N ASP A 17 -8.55 -6.09 -12.73
CA ASP A 17 -7.17 -6.52 -12.94
C ASP A 17 -6.49 -5.75 -14.07
N GLU A 18 -7.21 -5.47 -15.17
CA GLU A 18 -6.72 -4.62 -16.25
C GLU A 18 -6.46 -3.19 -15.79
N LEU A 19 -7.32 -2.62 -14.94
CA LEU A 19 -7.12 -1.29 -14.36
C LEU A 19 -5.85 -1.24 -13.50
N LYS A 20 -5.63 -2.25 -12.64
CA LYS A 20 -4.41 -2.36 -11.84
C LYS A 20 -3.17 -2.41 -12.71
N ARG A 21 -3.20 -3.20 -13.77
CA ARG A 21 -2.10 -3.31 -14.74
C ARG A 21 -1.82 -1.99 -15.43
N VAL A 22 -2.85 -1.27 -15.87
CA VAL A 22 -2.71 0.05 -16.52
C VAL A 22 -2.06 1.05 -15.57
N ALA A 23 -2.54 1.18 -14.32
CA ALA A 23 -1.94 2.06 -13.33
C ALA A 23 -0.49 1.70 -13.03
N ALA A 24 -0.19 0.40 -12.87
CA ALA A 24 1.15 -0.10 -12.58
C ALA A 24 2.13 0.18 -13.73
N HIS A 25 1.74 -0.08 -14.97
CA HIS A 25 2.59 0.19 -16.15
C HIS A 25 2.88 1.68 -16.28
N ARG A 26 1.89 2.54 -16.02
CA ARG A 26 2.09 4.00 -16.03
C ARG A 26 3.08 4.44 -14.96
N ALA A 27 3.06 3.85 -13.76
CA ALA A 27 4.02 4.16 -12.70
C ALA A 27 5.45 3.73 -13.06
N VAL A 28 5.62 2.60 -13.72
CA VAL A 28 6.94 2.11 -14.14
C VAL A 28 7.61 3.04 -15.15
N GLU A 29 6.86 3.86 -15.89
CA GLU A 29 7.43 4.88 -16.79
C GLU A 29 8.23 5.99 -16.06
N PHE A 30 8.08 6.12 -14.73
CA PHE A 30 8.88 7.04 -13.91
C PHE A 30 10.23 6.46 -13.49
N VAL A 31 10.48 5.18 -13.80
CA VAL A 31 11.72 4.50 -13.42
C VAL A 31 12.80 4.75 -14.46
N GLU A 32 13.96 5.16 -14.00
CA GLU A 32 15.14 5.41 -14.82
C GLU A 32 16.27 4.42 -14.47
N PRO A 33 17.21 4.14 -15.40
CA PRO A 33 18.37 3.31 -15.12
C PRO A 33 19.15 3.77 -13.87
N GLY A 34 19.62 2.80 -13.09
CA GLY A 34 20.41 3.05 -11.89
C GLY A 34 19.62 3.43 -10.63
N MET A 35 18.29 3.58 -10.72
CA MET A 35 17.47 3.90 -9.54
C MET A 35 17.41 2.74 -8.54
N THR A 36 17.43 3.07 -7.25
CA THR A 36 16.97 2.18 -6.18
C THR A 36 15.50 2.46 -5.94
N LEU A 37 14.70 1.39 -5.96
CA LEU A 37 13.23 1.46 -5.86
C LEU A 37 12.72 0.90 -4.54
N GLY A 38 11.68 1.52 -3.96
CA GLY A 38 10.81 0.88 -2.99
C GLY A 38 9.78 0.03 -3.73
N LEU A 39 9.74 -1.26 -3.44
CA LEU A 39 8.88 -2.24 -4.12
C LEU A 39 7.67 -2.56 -3.24
N GLY A 40 6.50 -2.10 -3.66
CA GLY A 40 5.25 -2.22 -2.95
C GLY A 40 4.69 -3.64 -2.85
N THR A 41 3.65 -3.79 -2.04
CA THR A 41 2.96 -5.06 -1.76
C THR A 41 1.51 -5.02 -2.27
N GLY A 42 1.02 -6.15 -2.74
CA GLY A 42 -0.38 -6.31 -3.17
C GLY A 42 -0.54 -6.53 -4.67
N SER A 43 -1.80 -6.76 -5.08
CA SER A 43 -2.10 -7.16 -6.46
C SER A 43 -1.79 -6.09 -7.50
N THR A 44 -1.92 -4.81 -7.16
CA THR A 44 -1.56 -3.72 -8.07
C THR A 44 -0.05 -3.58 -8.20
N ALA A 45 0.68 -3.65 -7.07
CA ALA A 45 2.14 -3.62 -7.06
C ALA A 45 2.77 -4.81 -7.80
N ALA A 46 2.12 -5.98 -7.76
CA ALA A 46 2.58 -7.17 -8.50
C ALA A 46 2.72 -6.89 -10.01
N HIS A 47 1.76 -6.19 -10.63
CA HIS A 47 1.87 -5.80 -12.04
C HIS A 47 3.05 -4.85 -12.31
N ALA A 48 3.42 -4.00 -11.35
CA ALA A 48 4.61 -3.15 -11.48
C ALA A 48 5.90 -3.99 -11.40
N LEU A 49 5.96 -4.99 -10.49
CA LEU A 49 7.09 -5.91 -10.39
C LEU A 49 7.27 -6.72 -11.67
N ASP A 50 6.19 -7.28 -12.22
CA ASP A 50 6.23 -8.04 -13.48
C ASP A 50 6.76 -7.16 -14.62
N ARG A 51 6.26 -5.93 -14.74
CA ARG A 51 6.72 -4.98 -15.75
C ARG A 51 8.18 -4.59 -15.59
N LEU A 52 8.64 -4.35 -14.35
CA LEU A 52 10.05 -4.07 -14.04
C LEU A 52 10.94 -5.25 -14.44
N GLY A 53 10.52 -6.47 -14.10
CA GLY A 53 11.24 -7.70 -14.50
C GLY A 53 11.37 -7.84 -16.02
N ASP A 54 10.31 -7.54 -16.78
CA ASP A 54 10.34 -7.54 -18.24
C ASP A 54 11.36 -6.52 -18.80
N LEU A 55 11.35 -5.30 -18.27
CA LEU A 55 12.24 -4.23 -18.70
C LEU A 55 13.71 -4.50 -18.35
N LEU A 56 13.96 -5.11 -17.18
CA LEU A 56 15.30 -5.54 -16.77
C LEU A 56 15.83 -6.64 -17.70
N ARG A 57 15.02 -7.66 -18.01
CA ARG A 57 15.39 -8.71 -18.97
C ARG A 57 15.66 -8.17 -20.37
N ALA A 58 14.91 -7.15 -20.77
CA ALA A 58 15.13 -6.47 -22.06
C ALA A 58 16.35 -5.53 -22.07
N GLY A 59 17.05 -5.35 -20.93
CA GLY A 59 18.18 -4.44 -20.79
C GLY A 59 17.79 -2.95 -20.81
N ALA A 60 16.50 -2.62 -20.68
CA ALA A 60 16.01 -1.25 -20.72
C ALA A 60 16.25 -0.46 -19.43
N LEU A 61 16.42 -1.14 -18.30
CA LEU A 61 16.62 -0.55 -16.97
C LEU A 61 17.91 -1.07 -16.29
N PRO A 62 19.09 -0.88 -16.89
CA PRO A 62 20.34 -1.35 -16.29
C PRO A 62 20.60 -0.68 -14.94
N GLY A 63 21.08 -1.46 -13.95
CA GLY A 63 21.48 -0.96 -12.64
C GLY A 63 20.32 -0.64 -11.69
N VAL A 64 19.07 -0.93 -12.05
CA VAL A 64 17.93 -0.82 -11.15
C VAL A 64 17.98 -1.94 -10.13
N ALA A 65 17.73 -1.61 -8.84
CA ALA A 65 17.58 -2.54 -7.74
C ALA A 65 16.38 -2.12 -6.87
N GLY A 66 15.88 -3.01 -6.03
CA GLY A 66 14.70 -2.76 -5.23
C GLY A 66 14.81 -3.16 -3.77
N VAL A 67 14.09 -2.45 -2.90
CA VAL A 67 13.90 -2.75 -1.49
C VAL A 67 12.45 -3.20 -1.28
N PRO A 68 12.19 -4.46 -0.92
CA PRO A 68 10.83 -5.01 -0.85
C PRO A 68 10.13 -4.63 0.45
N THR A 69 8.84 -4.27 0.37
CA THR A 69 7.99 -3.89 1.52
C THR A 69 7.39 -5.09 2.27
N SER A 70 7.62 -6.32 1.81
CA SER A 70 7.14 -7.55 2.46
C SER A 70 7.94 -8.77 2.00
N LEU A 71 7.86 -9.86 2.76
CA LEU A 71 8.43 -11.17 2.35
C LEU A 71 7.79 -11.68 1.05
N LYS A 72 6.50 -11.42 0.85
CA LYS A 72 5.80 -11.76 -0.40
C LYS A 72 6.36 -10.98 -1.59
N THR A 73 6.61 -9.70 -1.42
CA THR A 73 7.22 -8.84 -2.46
C THR A 73 8.66 -9.24 -2.74
N GLU A 74 9.43 -9.59 -1.71
CA GLU A 74 10.79 -10.11 -1.83
C GLU A 74 10.84 -11.37 -2.70
N ALA A 75 9.98 -12.34 -2.40
CA ALA A 75 9.88 -13.57 -3.18
C ALA A 75 9.47 -13.32 -4.64
N HIS A 76 8.48 -12.44 -4.87
CA HIS A 76 8.03 -12.10 -6.23
C HIS A 76 9.11 -11.36 -7.02
N ALA A 77 9.72 -10.33 -6.45
CA ALA A 77 10.78 -9.56 -7.10
C ALA A 77 11.99 -10.45 -7.46
N SER A 78 12.39 -11.36 -6.57
CA SER A 78 13.42 -12.37 -6.86
C SER A 78 13.03 -13.27 -8.03
N ALA A 79 11.77 -13.73 -8.08
CA ALA A 79 11.28 -14.61 -9.15
C ALA A 79 11.27 -13.94 -10.52
N VAL A 80 11.00 -12.62 -10.59
CA VAL A 80 11.03 -11.85 -11.85
C VAL A 80 12.40 -11.28 -12.19
N GLY A 81 13.43 -11.50 -11.34
CA GLY A 81 14.82 -11.14 -11.61
C GLY A 81 15.18 -9.70 -11.24
N ILE A 82 14.46 -9.05 -10.34
CA ILE A 82 14.83 -7.73 -9.81
C ILE A 82 15.92 -7.92 -8.76
N PRO A 83 17.11 -7.29 -8.88
CA PRO A 83 18.12 -7.27 -7.83
C PRO A 83 17.58 -6.63 -6.56
N LEU A 84 17.79 -7.29 -5.40
CA LEU A 84 17.26 -6.82 -4.13
C LEU A 84 18.36 -6.26 -3.22
N LEU A 85 18.02 -5.21 -2.50
CA LEU A 85 18.84 -4.58 -1.47
C LEU A 85 18.05 -4.58 -0.14
N PRO A 86 18.73 -4.80 1.00
CA PRO A 86 18.15 -4.50 2.30
C PRO A 86 18.02 -2.97 2.48
N LEU A 87 17.09 -2.54 3.33
CA LEU A 87 16.90 -1.11 3.61
C LEU A 87 18.19 -0.43 4.12
N ASP A 88 18.98 -1.14 4.91
CA ASP A 88 20.24 -0.62 5.45
C ASP A 88 21.29 -0.35 4.36
N ALA A 89 21.39 -1.18 3.34
CA ALA A 89 22.26 -0.96 2.20
C ALA A 89 21.75 0.18 1.32
N ALA A 90 20.44 0.37 1.21
CA ALA A 90 19.83 1.48 0.50
C ALA A 90 19.98 2.82 1.24
N SER A 91 20.29 2.83 2.55
CA SER A 91 20.57 4.07 3.29
C SER A 91 21.82 4.82 2.80
N GLY A 92 22.72 4.14 2.09
CA GLY A 92 23.83 4.75 1.34
C GLY A 92 23.51 5.11 -0.11
N ALA A 93 22.50 4.45 -0.70
CA ALA A 93 21.94 4.74 -2.02
C ALA A 93 20.47 5.13 -1.82
N ARG A 94 20.14 6.42 -1.90
CA ARG A 94 18.78 6.94 -1.66
C ARG A 94 17.75 6.17 -2.49
N ILE A 95 16.64 5.75 -1.88
CA ILE A 95 15.48 5.23 -2.62
C ILE A 95 14.91 6.39 -3.44
N ALA A 96 15.12 6.33 -4.76
CA ALA A 96 14.73 7.42 -5.66
C ALA A 96 13.21 7.48 -5.85
N LEU A 97 12.56 6.30 -5.85
CA LEU A 97 11.15 6.16 -6.14
C LEU A 97 10.60 4.90 -5.46
N SER A 98 9.50 5.04 -4.73
CA SER A 98 8.68 3.91 -4.28
C SER A 98 7.41 3.82 -5.13
N ILE A 99 7.01 2.61 -5.51
CA ILE A 99 5.75 2.33 -6.24
C ILE A 99 4.95 1.33 -5.43
N ASP A 100 3.77 1.74 -4.94
CA ASP A 100 2.89 0.85 -4.17
C ASP A 100 1.41 1.20 -4.37
N GLY A 101 0.54 0.25 -4.01
CA GLY A 101 -0.90 0.45 -3.96
C GLY A 101 -1.37 1.18 -2.70
N ALA A 102 -2.66 1.51 -2.68
CA ALA A 102 -3.36 1.95 -1.47
C ALA A 102 -4.73 1.30 -1.37
N ASP A 103 -5.23 1.15 -0.13
CA ASP A 103 -6.57 0.66 0.15
C ASP A 103 -7.62 1.78 -0.03
N GLU A 104 -7.24 3.01 0.34
CA GLU A 104 -8.02 4.24 0.17
C GLU A 104 -7.11 5.43 -0.12
N VAL A 105 -7.63 6.41 -0.87
CA VAL A 105 -6.97 7.70 -1.17
C VAL A 105 -8.00 8.81 -0.97
N ASP A 106 -7.75 9.77 -0.07
CA ASP A 106 -8.59 10.94 0.15
C ASP A 106 -8.23 12.11 -0.79
N PRO A 107 -9.03 13.20 -0.83
CA PRO A 107 -8.76 14.36 -1.69
C PRO A 107 -7.44 15.10 -1.41
N ASP A 108 -6.89 14.94 -0.20
CA ASP A 108 -5.60 15.54 0.20
C ASP A 108 -4.41 14.59 -0.06
N LEU A 109 -4.66 13.47 -0.75
CA LEU A 109 -3.70 12.40 -1.05
C LEU A 109 -3.15 11.74 0.22
N ASN A 110 -3.91 11.72 1.30
CA ASN A 110 -3.65 10.82 2.42
C ASN A 110 -4.19 9.44 2.08
N LEU A 111 -3.57 8.40 2.63
CA LEU A 111 -3.86 7.03 2.26
C LEU A 111 -4.26 6.17 3.46
N VAL A 112 -5.07 5.16 3.22
CA VAL A 112 -5.10 3.95 4.05
C VAL A 112 -4.33 2.87 3.32
N LYS A 113 -3.40 2.22 4.03
CA LYS A 113 -2.62 1.05 3.58
C LYS A 113 -2.58 -0.01 4.69
N GLY A 114 -2.14 -1.20 4.31
CA GLY A 114 -1.90 -2.27 5.28
C GLY A 114 -3.08 -3.21 5.55
N ARG A 115 -4.16 -3.16 4.77
CA ARG A 115 -5.19 -4.23 4.82
C ARG A 115 -4.59 -5.57 4.42
N GLY A 116 -3.51 -5.58 3.62
CA GLY A 116 -2.70 -6.76 3.31
C GLY A 116 -1.76 -7.22 4.44
N GLY A 117 -1.52 -6.41 5.48
CA GLY A 117 -0.70 -6.76 6.64
C GLY A 117 0.75 -6.28 6.63
N SER A 118 1.18 -5.47 5.66
CA SER A 118 2.60 -5.05 5.49
C SER A 118 2.87 -3.59 5.85
N LEU A 119 1.92 -2.89 6.49
CA LEU A 119 1.91 -1.44 6.69
C LEU A 119 3.22 -0.87 7.26
N LEU A 120 3.88 -1.57 8.20
CA LEU A 120 5.09 -1.07 8.85
C LEU A 120 6.26 -0.99 7.87
N ARG A 121 6.57 -2.08 7.17
CA ARG A 121 7.64 -2.09 6.17
C ARG A 121 7.33 -1.17 5.00
N GLU A 122 6.06 -1.12 4.54
CA GLU A 122 5.61 -0.17 3.53
C GLU A 122 5.93 1.27 3.97
N LYS A 123 5.52 1.67 5.19
CA LYS A 123 5.74 3.04 5.68
C LYS A 123 7.23 3.38 5.85
N MET A 124 8.04 2.44 6.32
CA MET A 124 9.49 2.64 6.45
C MET A 124 10.16 2.90 5.10
N ILE A 125 9.85 2.08 4.09
CA ILE A 125 10.49 2.14 2.78
C ILE A 125 9.99 3.36 2.00
N GLU A 126 8.68 3.64 2.02
CA GLU A 126 8.09 4.79 1.34
C GLU A 126 8.52 6.10 2.00
N GLY A 127 8.68 6.12 3.34
CA GLY A 127 9.21 7.25 4.09
C GLY A 127 10.69 7.52 3.86
N ALA A 128 11.47 6.48 3.51
CA ALA A 128 12.89 6.61 3.15
C ALA A 128 13.09 7.08 1.69
N GLY A 129 12.04 7.02 0.86
CA GLY A 129 12.09 7.38 -0.55
C GLY A 129 11.98 8.89 -0.81
N GLU A 130 12.59 9.36 -1.92
CA GLU A 130 12.45 10.75 -2.36
C GLU A 130 11.06 11.02 -2.96
N ARG A 131 10.52 10.05 -3.67
CA ARG A 131 9.21 10.10 -4.31
C ARG A 131 8.42 8.84 -3.98
N PHE A 132 7.15 9.02 -3.68
CA PHE A 132 6.21 7.92 -3.51
C PHE A 132 5.08 8.03 -4.53
N VAL A 133 5.06 7.13 -5.49
CA VAL A 133 4.03 7.00 -6.53
C VAL A 133 3.04 5.91 -6.11
N VAL A 134 1.82 6.32 -5.87
CA VAL A 134 0.70 5.45 -5.50
C VAL A 134 -0.05 5.02 -6.76
N ILE A 135 -0.37 3.74 -6.87
CA ILE A 135 -1.08 3.15 -8.01
C ILE A 135 -2.41 2.54 -7.55
N VAL A 136 -3.52 3.06 -8.08
CA VAL A 136 -4.87 2.65 -7.70
C VAL A 136 -5.81 2.62 -8.90
N ASP A 137 -6.93 1.94 -8.76
CA ASP A 137 -8.11 2.16 -9.58
C ASP A 137 -9.05 3.19 -8.91
N GLU A 138 -10.00 3.74 -9.68
CA GLU A 138 -10.89 4.80 -9.19
C GLU A 138 -11.74 4.39 -7.97
N SER A 139 -11.96 3.08 -7.73
CA SER A 139 -12.72 2.60 -6.57
C SER A 139 -12.03 2.86 -5.23
N LYS A 140 -10.72 3.21 -5.27
CA LYS A 140 -9.94 3.53 -4.08
C LYS A 140 -10.01 5.00 -3.67
N LEU A 141 -10.58 5.85 -4.51
CA LEU A 141 -10.82 7.26 -4.18
C LEU A 141 -12.00 7.37 -3.22
N VAL A 142 -11.76 8.00 -2.07
CA VAL A 142 -12.74 8.11 -1.00
C VAL A 142 -12.89 9.56 -0.53
N PRO A 143 -14.07 9.96 -0.04
CA PRO A 143 -14.24 11.30 0.53
C PRO A 143 -13.52 11.48 1.86
N ARG A 144 -13.27 10.41 2.61
CA ARG A 144 -12.57 10.37 3.91
C ARG A 144 -11.96 9.00 4.15
N LEU A 145 -10.82 8.95 4.83
CA LEU A 145 -10.17 7.70 5.20
C LEU A 145 -11.03 6.87 6.17
N GLY A 146 -11.02 5.56 5.99
CA GLY A 146 -11.71 4.60 6.84
C GLY A 146 -13.18 4.37 6.48
N CYS A 147 -13.69 4.94 5.37
CA CYS A 147 -15.09 4.77 4.98
C CYS A 147 -15.37 3.49 4.18
N THR A 148 -14.35 2.81 3.64
CA THR A 148 -14.55 1.56 2.88
C THR A 148 -14.10 0.31 3.63
N GLY A 149 -13.54 0.45 4.83
CA GLY A 149 -13.11 -0.69 5.63
C GLY A 149 -12.13 -0.31 6.73
N ALA A 150 -11.45 -1.31 7.29
CA ALA A 150 -10.57 -1.12 8.43
C ALA A 150 -9.38 -0.20 8.14
N ILE A 151 -9.01 0.59 9.15
CA ILE A 151 -7.69 1.19 9.28
C ILE A 151 -6.87 0.29 10.21
N PRO A 152 -5.82 -0.38 9.71
CA PRO A 152 -5.03 -1.28 10.52
C PRO A 152 -4.03 -0.54 11.41
N VAL A 153 -3.78 -1.09 12.60
CA VAL A 153 -2.76 -0.63 13.55
C VAL A 153 -1.92 -1.83 13.93
N GLU A 154 -0.62 -1.79 13.64
CA GLU A 154 0.32 -2.84 14.04
C GLU A 154 0.69 -2.68 15.51
N VAL A 155 0.56 -3.76 16.30
CA VAL A 155 0.77 -3.78 17.74
C VAL A 155 1.64 -4.96 18.15
N ILE A 156 2.45 -4.81 19.21
CA ILE A 156 3.23 -5.93 19.72
C ILE A 156 2.31 -7.03 20.28
N PRO A 157 2.69 -8.32 20.18
CA PRO A 157 1.87 -9.43 20.70
C PRO A 157 1.66 -9.39 22.21
N PHE A 158 2.71 -8.98 22.96
CA PHE A 158 2.62 -8.89 24.41
C PHE A 158 1.54 -7.88 24.84
N GLY A 159 0.52 -8.32 25.53
CA GLY A 159 -0.56 -7.46 26.00
C GLY A 159 -1.46 -6.90 24.88
N ALA A 160 -1.50 -7.50 23.70
CA ALA A 160 -2.32 -7.00 22.58
C ALA A 160 -3.81 -6.73 22.94
N PRO A 161 -4.51 -7.55 23.77
CA PRO A 161 -5.85 -7.20 24.23
C PRO A 161 -5.90 -5.93 25.09
N HIS A 162 -4.87 -5.66 25.88
CA HIS A 162 -4.75 -4.41 26.64
C HIS A 162 -4.56 -3.22 25.70
N THR A 163 -3.63 -3.32 24.73
CA THR A 163 -3.41 -2.28 23.72
C THR A 163 -4.67 -2.00 22.89
N LEU A 164 -5.41 -3.05 22.51
CA LEU A 164 -6.74 -2.91 21.89
C LEU A 164 -7.71 -2.09 22.77
N GLY A 165 -7.72 -2.34 24.09
CA GLY A 165 -8.52 -1.56 25.05
C GLY A 165 -8.13 -0.08 25.05
N LEU A 166 -6.83 0.24 25.03
CA LEU A 166 -6.35 1.62 24.97
C LEU A 166 -6.73 2.31 23.65
N ILE A 167 -6.66 1.59 22.51
CA ILE A 167 -7.10 2.11 21.21
C ILE A 167 -8.62 2.38 21.23
N ARG A 168 -9.43 1.49 21.83
CA ARG A 168 -10.87 1.72 21.96
C ARG A 168 -11.18 2.96 22.80
N ASN A 169 -10.48 3.15 23.90
CA ASN A 169 -10.66 4.33 24.76
C ASN A 169 -10.32 5.65 24.06
N LEU A 170 -9.41 5.62 23.04
CA LEU A 170 -9.08 6.80 22.26
C LEU A 170 -10.27 7.38 21.50
N PHE A 171 -11.22 6.54 21.14
CA PHE A 171 -12.45 6.85 20.40
C PHE A 171 -13.71 6.60 21.20
N ASP A 172 -13.60 6.55 22.55
CA ASP A 172 -14.75 6.36 23.41
C ASP A 172 -15.83 7.42 23.15
N GLY A 173 -17.08 6.99 23.09
CA GLY A 173 -18.21 7.85 22.76
C GLY A 173 -18.36 8.24 21.29
N LEU A 174 -17.47 7.79 20.38
CA LEU A 174 -17.64 8.02 18.95
C LEU A 174 -18.64 7.00 18.35
N PRO A 175 -19.83 7.44 17.90
CA PRO A 175 -20.82 6.54 17.32
C PRO A 175 -20.26 5.83 16.07
N GLY A 176 -20.59 4.53 15.92
CA GLY A 176 -20.16 3.74 14.76
C GLY A 176 -18.68 3.33 14.76
N PHE A 177 -17.93 3.66 15.85
CA PHE A 177 -16.56 3.17 15.99
C PHE A 177 -16.54 1.81 16.67
N HIS A 178 -15.74 0.89 16.11
CA HIS A 178 -15.34 -0.34 16.79
C HIS A 178 -13.93 -0.76 16.38
N ALA A 179 -13.27 -1.56 17.22
CA ALA A 179 -11.95 -2.10 16.92
C ALA A 179 -11.86 -3.55 17.43
N ARG A 180 -11.05 -4.36 16.71
CA ARG A 180 -10.80 -5.76 17.06
C ARG A 180 -9.38 -6.17 16.65
N LEU A 181 -8.86 -7.22 17.25
CA LEU A 181 -7.68 -7.90 16.72
C LEU A 181 -8.06 -8.63 15.42
N ARG A 182 -7.18 -8.53 14.42
CA ARG A 182 -7.31 -9.30 13.18
C ARG A 182 -7.02 -10.75 13.47
N THR A 183 -7.89 -11.63 12.99
CA THR A 183 -7.74 -13.08 13.13
C THR A 183 -7.76 -13.75 11.76
N VAL A 184 -7.21 -14.95 11.70
CA VAL A 184 -7.25 -15.85 10.55
C VAL A 184 -7.69 -17.24 11.02
N PRO A 185 -8.36 -18.03 10.16
CA PRO A 185 -8.67 -19.41 10.50
C PRO A 185 -7.39 -20.19 10.83
N LYS A 186 -7.43 -21.04 11.86
CA LYS A 186 -6.36 -21.99 12.09
C LYS A 186 -6.29 -23.00 10.94
N THR A 187 -5.11 -23.49 10.65
CA THR A 187 -4.86 -24.47 9.57
C THR A 187 -5.54 -25.80 9.84
N LYS A 188 -5.85 -26.56 8.76
CA LYS A 188 -6.56 -27.86 8.77
C LYS A 188 -6.08 -28.80 9.90
N GLY A 189 -7.03 -29.27 10.70
CA GLY A 189 -6.80 -30.19 11.84
C GLY A 189 -7.24 -29.60 13.16
N ASP A 190 -7.58 -28.33 13.19
CA ASP A 190 -8.05 -27.60 14.36
C ASP A 190 -9.58 -27.51 14.42
N ASP A 191 -10.13 -27.24 15.58
CA ASP A 191 -11.56 -27.17 15.91
C ASP A 191 -12.35 -26.02 15.27
N GLY A 192 -11.79 -25.40 14.21
CA GLY A 192 -12.37 -24.22 13.55
C GLY A 192 -12.16 -22.92 14.31
N SER A 193 -11.31 -22.91 15.34
CA SER A 193 -10.98 -21.70 16.08
C SER A 193 -10.12 -20.74 15.28
N GLU A 194 -10.22 -19.44 15.57
CA GLU A 194 -9.39 -18.40 14.98
C GLU A 194 -8.10 -18.20 15.77
N GLN A 195 -7.07 -17.74 15.09
CA GLN A 195 -5.81 -17.31 15.70
C GLN A 195 -5.47 -15.88 15.23
N PRO A 196 -4.70 -15.10 16.02
CA PRO A 196 -4.27 -13.79 15.59
C PRO A 196 -3.50 -13.84 14.26
N PHE A 197 -3.77 -12.88 13.38
CA PHE A 197 -2.93 -12.63 12.21
C PHE A 197 -1.56 -12.13 12.68
N VAL A 198 -0.49 -12.70 12.13
CA VAL A 198 0.90 -12.31 12.43
C VAL A 198 1.50 -11.63 11.22
N THR A 199 2.08 -10.42 11.40
CA THR A 199 2.77 -9.68 10.35
C THR A 199 4.15 -10.28 10.04
N ASP A 200 4.78 -9.87 8.94
CA ASP A 200 6.18 -10.23 8.61
C ASP A 200 7.19 -9.81 9.71
N ASN A 201 6.78 -8.97 10.65
CA ASN A 201 7.60 -8.48 11.76
C ASN A 201 7.30 -9.22 13.09
N GLY A 202 6.42 -10.23 13.06
CA GLY A 202 6.01 -10.97 14.26
C GLY A 202 4.99 -10.24 15.13
N ASN A 203 4.42 -9.14 14.66
CA ASN A 203 3.42 -8.33 15.37
C ASN A 203 1.98 -8.75 15.03
N TYR A 204 1.00 -8.23 15.78
CA TYR A 204 -0.41 -8.38 15.51
C TYR A 204 -0.98 -7.10 14.88
N ILE A 205 -2.23 -7.19 14.38
CA ILE A 205 -2.95 -6.04 13.83
C ILE A 205 -4.26 -5.85 14.59
N VAL A 206 -4.49 -4.62 15.05
CA VAL A 206 -5.80 -4.12 15.44
C VAL A 206 -6.44 -3.46 14.23
N GLU A 207 -7.66 -3.85 13.91
CA GLU A 207 -8.49 -3.26 12.87
C GLU A 207 -9.44 -2.25 13.50
N MET A 208 -9.34 -0.98 13.11
CA MET A 208 -10.26 0.08 13.51
C MET A 208 -11.26 0.34 12.38
N PHE A 209 -12.55 0.37 12.72
CA PHE A 209 -13.65 0.64 11.79
C PHE A 209 -14.40 1.89 12.20
N PHE A 210 -14.76 2.70 11.22
CA PHE A 210 -15.53 3.94 11.38
C PHE A 210 -16.70 3.91 10.40
N GLU A 211 -17.92 4.11 10.86
CA GLU A 211 -19.13 3.98 10.03
C GLU A 211 -19.08 4.87 8.78
N ASP A 212 -18.66 6.13 8.93
CA ASP A 212 -18.57 7.12 7.83
C ASP A 212 -17.13 7.59 7.56
N GLY A 213 -16.12 6.84 7.99
CA GLY A 213 -14.72 7.24 7.97
C GLY A 213 -14.33 8.16 9.13
N ILE A 214 -13.03 8.43 9.22
CA ILE A 214 -12.48 9.30 10.27
C ILE A 214 -12.91 10.73 10.04
N ARG A 215 -13.39 11.38 11.10
CA ARG A 215 -13.69 12.82 11.14
C ARG A 215 -12.69 13.52 12.05
N GLY A 216 -12.32 14.75 11.70
CA GLY A 216 -11.40 15.57 12.49
C GLY A 216 -9.97 15.58 11.97
N ASP A 217 -9.04 15.97 12.84
CA ASP A 217 -7.62 16.11 12.48
C ASP A 217 -6.91 14.75 12.47
N LEU A 218 -6.63 14.25 11.27
CA LEU A 218 -5.93 12.97 11.06
C LEU A 218 -4.54 12.95 11.70
N ARG A 219 -3.81 14.08 11.73
CA ARG A 219 -2.48 14.16 12.33
C ARG A 219 -2.56 14.02 13.85
N ASN A 220 -3.50 14.71 14.46
CA ASN A 220 -3.75 14.57 15.90
C ASN A 220 -4.11 13.13 16.27
N ILE A 221 -4.96 12.48 15.47
CA ILE A 221 -5.31 11.06 15.70
C ILE A 221 -4.09 10.15 15.52
N SER A 222 -3.29 10.38 14.48
CA SER A 222 -2.03 9.67 14.25
C SER A 222 -1.09 9.79 15.47
N ASP A 223 -0.83 11.01 15.93
CA ASP A 223 0.05 11.27 17.07
C ASP A 223 -0.43 10.59 18.36
N ARG A 224 -1.76 10.60 18.60
CA ARG A 224 -2.35 9.94 19.77
C ARG A 224 -2.25 8.43 19.70
N LEU A 225 -2.43 7.82 18.54
CA LEU A 225 -2.24 6.38 18.33
C LEU A 225 -0.79 5.97 18.60
N LEU A 226 0.17 6.69 18.04
CA LEU A 226 1.60 6.38 18.18
C LEU A 226 2.13 6.59 19.62
N ARG A 227 1.42 7.33 20.47
CA ARG A 227 1.73 7.46 21.90
C ARG A 227 1.20 6.33 22.77
N ILE A 228 0.38 5.43 22.25
CA ILE A 228 -0.10 4.28 22.98
C ILE A 228 1.01 3.23 23.08
N THR A 229 1.47 2.94 24.30
CA THR A 229 2.46 1.89 24.52
C THR A 229 1.93 0.55 24.01
N GLY A 230 2.69 -0.11 23.14
CA GLY A 230 2.31 -1.35 22.46
C GLY A 230 1.86 -1.15 21.03
N VAL A 231 1.56 0.07 20.59
CA VAL A 231 1.38 0.41 19.16
C VAL A 231 2.75 0.57 18.53
N VAL A 232 2.95 -0.05 17.36
CA VAL A 232 4.16 0.05 16.55
C VAL A 232 3.97 1.09 15.44
N GLU A 233 2.89 0.96 14.65
CA GLU A 233 2.57 1.85 13.55
C GLU A 233 1.11 1.68 13.13
N HIS A 234 0.57 2.59 12.34
CA HIS A 234 -0.81 2.54 11.84
C HIS A 234 -0.87 2.74 10.31
N GLY A 235 -1.96 2.29 9.69
CA GLY A 235 -2.18 2.30 8.25
C GLY A 235 -2.61 3.63 7.64
N MET A 236 -2.62 4.74 8.39
CA MET A 236 -2.79 6.07 7.81
C MET A 236 -1.43 6.60 7.34
N PHE A 237 -1.29 6.88 6.03
CA PHE A 237 -0.08 7.43 5.41
C PHE A 237 -0.37 8.89 5.05
N LEU A 238 -0.07 9.78 6.00
CA LEU A 238 -0.48 11.19 5.93
C LEU A 238 0.61 12.04 5.27
N GLY A 239 0.28 12.60 4.12
CA GLY A 239 1.17 13.51 3.41
C GLY A 239 2.41 12.85 2.84
N MET A 240 2.42 11.54 2.61
CA MET A 240 3.56 10.80 2.08
C MET A 240 3.52 10.67 0.55
N ALA A 241 2.34 10.47 -0.04
CA ALA A 241 2.22 10.35 -1.49
C ALA A 241 2.67 11.64 -2.19
N THR A 242 3.55 11.51 -3.18
CA THR A 242 3.97 12.61 -4.05
C THR A 242 3.14 12.65 -5.33
N THR A 243 2.71 11.48 -5.79
CA THR A 243 1.92 11.29 -7.00
C THR A 243 0.97 10.13 -6.80
N VAL A 244 -0.27 10.27 -7.27
CA VAL A 244 -1.25 9.17 -7.33
C VAL A 244 -1.66 8.97 -8.77
N ILE A 245 -1.52 7.74 -9.26
CA ILE A 245 -1.95 7.31 -10.59
C ILE A 245 -3.24 6.53 -10.44
N VAL A 246 -4.29 7.02 -11.06
CA VAL A 246 -5.63 6.46 -10.98
C VAL A 246 -6.04 5.90 -12.35
N ALA A 247 -6.27 4.61 -12.44
CA ALA A 247 -6.89 4.01 -13.62
C ALA A 247 -8.41 4.08 -13.50
N ASN A 248 -9.08 4.72 -14.47
CA ASN A 248 -10.52 4.87 -14.52
C ASN A 248 -11.17 3.73 -15.33
N LEU A 249 -12.43 3.42 -15.04
CA LEU A 249 -13.19 2.35 -15.70
C LEU A 249 -13.29 2.50 -17.24
N ASP A 250 -13.15 3.72 -17.74
CA ASP A 250 -13.12 4.01 -19.19
C ASP A 250 -11.75 3.77 -19.83
N GLY A 251 -10.76 3.31 -19.05
CA GLY A 251 -9.38 3.07 -19.49
C GLY A 251 -8.49 4.32 -19.50
N THR A 252 -9.00 5.48 -19.12
CA THR A 252 -8.16 6.67 -18.96
C THR A 252 -7.35 6.60 -17.67
N VAL A 253 -6.22 7.30 -17.66
CA VAL A 253 -5.34 7.38 -16.49
C VAL A 253 -5.23 8.83 -16.04
N ALA A 254 -5.66 9.10 -14.82
CA ALA A 254 -5.42 10.38 -14.17
C ALA A 254 -4.13 10.33 -13.34
N VAL A 255 -3.36 11.42 -13.38
CA VAL A 255 -2.16 11.60 -12.55
C VAL A 255 -2.39 12.79 -11.64
N MET A 256 -2.49 12.53 -10.36
CA MET A 256 -2.72 13.54 -9.32
C MET A 256 -1.40 13.80 -8.59
N GLY A 257 -0.99 15.05 -8.51
CA GLY A 257 0.18 15.48 -7.75
C GLY A 257 -0.24 16.31 -6.55
N ARG A 258 0.59 16.32 -5.51
CA ARG A 258 0.36 17.18 -4.36
C ARG A 258 0.45 18.64 -4.78
N LYS A 259 -0.57 19.44 -4.50
CA LYS A 259 -0.51 20.90 -4.67
C LYS A 259 0.59 21.45 -3.76
N LYS A 260 1.55 22.18 -4.34
CA LYS A 260 2.59 22.90 -3.59
C LYS A 260 1.99 23.97 -2.71
#